data_3c00b2cd2930c051d8abf2f2f6bc8b13
#
_entry.id   3c00b2cd2930c051d8abf2f2f6bc8b13
#
_cell.length_a   1.000
_cell.length_b   1.000
_cell.length_c   1.000
_cell.angle_alpha   90.00
_cell.angle_beta   90.00
_cell.angle_gamma   90.00
#
_symmetry.space_group_name_H-M   'P 1'
#
loop_
_entity.id
_entity.type
_entity.pdbx_description
1 polymer ?
#
loop_
_entity_poly.entity_id
_entity_poly.type
_entity_poly.pdbx_seq_one_letter_code
_entity_poly.pdbx_strand_id
1 'polypeptide(L)'
;MAHKAAKAKRQRARHGLPNTGIPDKTVLQRDLLWTAALLVAAVLVAYFPALHGKLLWDDEAHVTQPALRALDGLWSIWFDLGATQQYYPLLHSAFWLEHKLWGDAVVGYHLVNILFHAAAASLLLLILRRLKIPGAALAAAIFALHPVYVESVAWITEQKNALSAVFYFGAMLVYLRFDGDRRRSVYFLALGLFVAGLLTKTVTATLPAALLVIFWWQRGRLSWRRDVTPLVPWFALGTAAGLFTAWVEHTIIGAKGAAFEFSPIERCLLAGRVIWFYLAKLFWPVDLLFIYPRWEVNASVWWQYLFPLAAIALAAALWLIRGRSRAPLAALLFFTGSLFPVLGFFNVYPFIFSFVADHFQYLASVGIIVLVSAAATTLWARVPQRARWAGLALCVAAVGALGALTFRQSGIYRDPLTLYRATLDKNAGCWMCSNNIGMVLADAGRPRDAIPYYEQTLRIRPNLPETHNNLANALQQTGRAPEAIAYYREALRLKPNYVEAHNNLGAALFTMGKMSEAKTEYEAALRINPDFEAARENLSLLKPRQ
;
A
#
# COMPACT_ATOMS: atom_id res chain seq x y z
N MET A 1 -47.71 2.69 -26.02
CA MET A 1 -47.06 3.41 -24.90
C MET A 1 -46.89 4.90 -25.16
N ALA A 2 -46.49 5.36 -26.33
CA ALA A 2 -46.28 6.78 -26.66
C ALA A 2 -47.54 7.67 -26.49
N HIS A 3 -48.74 7.16 -26.79
CA HIS A 3 -50.00 7.93 -26.71
C HIS A 3 -50.45 8.21 -25.24
N LYS A 4 -50.15 7.28 -24.30
CA LYS A 4 -50.41 7.50 -22.87
C LYS A 4 -49.46 8.53 -22.25
N ALA A 5 -48.19 8.56 -22.70
CA ALA A 5 -47.21 9.56 -22.25
C ALA A 5 -47.54 10.98 -22.74
N ALA A 6 -48.01 11.11 -24.00
CA ALA A 6 -48.44 12.39 -24.57
C ALA A 6 -49.70 12.95 -23.88
N LYS A 7 -50.64 12.09 -23.47
CA LYS A 7 -51.87 12.48 -22.75
C LYS A 7 -51.55 12.92 -21.32
N ALA A 8 -50.62 12.25 -20.64
CA ALA A 8 -50.15 12.65 -19.31
C ALA A 8 -49.39 13.98 -19.36
N LYS A 9 -48.59 14.24 -20.38
CA LYS A 9 -47.89 15.49 -20.59
C LYS A 9 -48.83 16.68 -20.82
N ARG A 10 -49.93 16.48 -21.61
CA ARG A 10 -50.97 17.50 -21.82
C ARG A 10 -51.81 17.77 -20.55
N GLN A 11 -52.11 16.76 -19.72
CA GLN A 11 -52.82 16.95 -18.46
C GLN A 11 -52.00 17.71 -17.42
N ARG A 12 -50.70 17.47 -17.33
CA ARG A 12 -49.78 18.21 -16.44
C ARG A 12 -49.57 19.67 -16.84
N ALA A 13 -49.57 19.97 -18.16
CA ALA A 13 -49.47 21.33 -18.64
C ALA A 13 -50.72 22.21 -18.32
N ARG A 14 -51.90 21.55 -18.10
CA ARG A 14 -53.13 22.25 -17.74
C ARG A 14 -53.24 22.61 -16.25
N HIS A 15 -52.39 22.00 -15.38
CA HIS A 15 -52.49 22.19 -13.91
C HIS A 15 -51.30 22.90 -13.30
N GLY A 16 -50.45 23.58 -14.09
CA GLY A 16 -49.36 24.42 -13.58
C GLY A 16 -48.37 23.69 -12.62
N LEU A 17 -48.35 22.33 -12.60
CA LEU A 17 -47.44 21.58 -11.77
C LEU A 17 -46.01 21.71 -12.29
N PRO A 18 -45.03 22.03 -11.44
CA PRO A 18 -43.64 22.13 -11.88
C PRO A 18 -43.19 20.83 -12.54
N ASN A 19 -42.55 20.97 -13.68
CA ASN A 19 -42.03 19.88 -14.48
C ASN A 19 -40.89 19.17 -13.69
N THR A 20 -41.25 18.20 -12.84
CA THR A 20 -40.31 17.29 -12.20
C THR A 20 -39.80 16.30 -13.26
N GLY A 21 -39.12 16.85 -14.27
CA GLY A 21 -38.53 16.08 -15.33
C GLY A 21 -37.48 15.11 -14.76
N ILE A 22 -37.69 13.82 -14.97
CA ILE A 22 -36.60 12.86 -14.86
C ILE A 22 -35.49 13.42 -15.76
N PRO A 23 -34.28 13.71 -15.23
CA PRO A 23 -33.20 14.25 -16.05
C PRO A 23 -32.95 13.33 -17.25
N ASP A 24 -32.75 13.90 -18.41
CA ASP A 24 -32.48 13.17 -19.64
C ASP A 24 -31.25 12.26 -19.40
N LYS A 25 -31.33 11.01 -19.86
CA LYS A 25 -30.23 10.05 -19.71
C LYS A 25 -28.91 10.61 -20.26
N THR A 26 -28.98 11.44 -21.29
CA THR A 26 -27.80 12.11 -21.89
C THR A 26 -27.18 13.14 -20.94
N VAL A 27 -28.00 13.90 -20.18
CA VAL A 27 -27.54 14.87 -19.18
C VAL A 27 -26.85 14.13 -18.02
N LEU A 28 -27.47 13.06 -17.51
CA LEU A 28 -26.90 12.22 -16.45
C LEU A 28 -25.55 11.57 -16.85
N GLN A 29 -25.43 11.14 -18.11
CA GLN A 29 -24.17 10.59 -18.62
C GLN A 29 -23.11 11.67 -18.78
N ARG A 30 -23.48 12.85 -19.28
CA ARG A 30 -22.57 13.99 -19.42
C ARG A 30 -22.03 14.46 -18.07
N ASP A 31 -22.90 14.59 -17.06
CA ASP A 31 -22.50 14.96 -15.68
C ASP A 31 -21.55 13.94 -15.05
N LEU A 32 -21.74 12.66 -15.35
CA LEU A 32 -20.85 11.59 -14.91
C LEU A 32 -19.46 11.71 -15.54
N LEU A 33 -19.39 11.94 -16.85
CA LEU A 33 -18.13 12.09 -17.59
C LEU A 33 -17.34 13.32 -17.09
N TRP A 34 -18.03 14.46 -16.91
CA TRP A 34 -17.39 15.67 -16.37
C TRP A 34 -16.88 15.46 -14.94
N THR A 35 -17.66 14.77 -14.09
CA THR A 35 -17.21 14.46 -12.72
C THR A 35 -15.97 13.58 -12.73
N ALA A 36 -15.94 12.54 -13.57
CA ALA A 36 -14.77 11.67 -13.72
C ALA A 36 -13.55 12.43 -14.28
N ALA A 37 -13.74 13.27 -15.29
CA ALA A 37 -12.66 14.10 -15.84
C ALA A 37 -12.08 15.07 -14.82
N LEU A 38 -12.93 15.69 -13.99
CA LEU A 38 -12.48 16.56 -12.89
C LEU A 38 -11.71 15.77 -11.81
N LEU A 39 -12.15 14.56 -11.48
CA LEU A 39 -11.41 13.68 -10.56
C LEU A 39 -10.02 13.35 -11.10
N VAL A 40 -9.92 12.97 -12.38
CA VAL A 40 -8.63 12.68 -13.03
C VAL A 40 -7.72 13.91 -12.99
N ALA A 41 -8.24 15.08 -13.39
CA ALA A 41 -7.48 16.33 -13.37
C ALA A 41 -7.00 16.69 -11.94
N ALA A 42 -7.88 16.56 -10.94
CA ALA A 42 -7.56 16.84 -9.55
C ALA A 42 -6.47 15.87 -8.99
N VAL A 43 -6.54 14.58 -9.34
CA VAL A 43 -5.51 13.59 -8.98
C VAL A 43 -4.17 13.96 -9.62
N LEU A 44 -4.14 14.27 -10.93
CA LEU A 44 -2.91 14.66 -11.62
C LEU A 44 -2.26 15.90 -10.99
N VAL A 45 -3.07 16.89 -10.58
CA VAL A 45 -2.57 18.07 -9.88
C VAL A 45 -2.05 17.73 -8.48
N ALA A 46 -2.81 16.96 -7.69
CA ALA A 46 -2.45 16.64 -6.32
C ALA A 46 -1.18 15.77 -6.21
N TYR A 47 -0.93 14.93 -7.20
CA TYR A 47 0.23 14.03 -7.25
C TYR A 47 1.34 14.51 -8.20
N PHE A 48 1.22 15.74 -8.73
CA PHE A 48 2.24 16.33 -9.61
C PHE A 48 3.67 16.27 -9.03
N PRO A 49 3.90 16.53 -7.73
CA PRO A 49 5.25 16.42 -7.16
C PRO A 49 5.88 15.03 -7.24
N ALA A 50 5.06 13.97 -7.24
CA ALA A 50 5.53 12.59 -7.35
C ALA A 50 5.94 12.21 -8.79
N LEU A 51 5.42 12.87 -9.82
CA LEU A 51 5.73 12.56 -11.23
C LEU A 51 7.23 12.60 -11.55
N HIS A 52 7.98 13.47 -10.88
CA HIS A 52 9.42 13.62 -11.07
C HIS A 52 10.21 12.97 -9.94
N GLY A 53 9.58 12.03 -9.23
CA GLY A 53 10.21 11.25 -8.17
C GLY A 53 11.31 10.33 -8.70
N LYS A 54 12.19 9.92 -7.77
CA LYS A 54 13.20 8.88 -8.00
C LYS A 54 12.69 7.53 -7.49
N LEU A 55 13.38 6.46 -7.84
CA LEU A 55 13.15 5.15 -7.25
C LEU A 55 13.37 5.22 -5.73
N LEU A 56 12.48 4.58 -4.97
CA LEU A 56 12.48 4.56 -3.53
C LEU A 56 12.69 3.13 -3.04
N TRP A 57 13.41 2.96 -1.96
CA TRP A 57 13.64 1.73 -1.21
C TRP A 57 13.81 0.49 -2.09
N ASP A 58 12.73 -0.29 -2.32
CA ASP A 58 12.73 -1.56 -3.04
C ASP A 58 12.29 -1.45 -4.52
N ASP A 59 12.05 -0.23 -5.01
CA ASP A 59 11.60 -0.02 -6.40
C ASP A 59 12.56 -0.65 -7.41
N GLU A 60 13.88 -0.54 -7.19
CA GLU A 60 14.87 -1.14 -8.08
C GLU A 60 14.73 -2.65 -8.20
N ALA A 61 14.48 -3.33 -7.10
CA ALA A 61 14.30 -4.77 -7.07
C ALA A 61 13.00 -5.24 -7.77
N HIS A 62 11.99 -4.37 -7.82
CA HIS A 62 10.71 -4.68 -8.45
C HIS A 62 10.63 -4.25 -9.92
N VAL A 63 11.19 -3.08 -10.26
CA VAL A 63 10.96 -2.40 -11.55
C VAL A 63 12.10 -2.62 -12.51
N THR A 64 13.35 -2.55 -12.04
CA THR A 64 14.54 -2.47 -12.91
C THR A 64 15.41 -3.71 -12.91
N GLN A 65 15.03 -4.80 -12.26
CA GLN A 65 15.82 -6.02 -12.19
C GLN A 65 16.13 -6.58 -13.59
N PRO A 66 17.39 -6.59 -14.04
CA PRO A 66 17.74 -6.92 -15.42
C PRO A 66 17.30 -8.31 -15.86
N ALA A 67 17.35 -9.30 -14.96
CA ALA A 67 16.94 -10.68 -15.22
C ALA A 67 15.46 -10.81 -15.62
N LEU A 68 14.60 -9.87 -15.20
CA LEU A 68 13.17 -9.90 -15.50
C LEU A 68 12.78 -9.11 -16.75
N ARG A 69 13.72 -8.42 -17.41
CA ARG A 69 13.43 -7.52 -18.55
C ARG A 69 13.17 -8.24 -19.87
N ALA A 70 13.68 -9.46 -20.06
CA ALA A 70 13.49 -10.27 -21.27
C ALA A 70 12.14 -11.02 -21.26
N LEU A 71 11.82 -11.72 -22.36
CA LEU A 71 10.64 -12.60 -22.43
C LEU A 71 10.75 -13.78 -21.46
N ASP A 72 11.96 -14.31 -21.27
CA ASP A 72 12.23 -15.34 -20.27
C ASP A 72 11.97 -14.83 -18.85
N GLY A 73 12.26 -13.55 -18.60
CA GLY A 73 11.90 -12.89 -17.35
C GLY A 73 10.39 -12.83 -17.11
N LEU A 74 9.57 -12.61 -18.16
CA LEU A 74 8.13 -12.67 -18.04
C LEU A 74 7.65 -14.09 -17.69
N TRP A 75 8.30 -15.12 -18.23
CA TRP A 75 8.04 -16.51 -17.84
C TRP A 75 8.38 -16.73 -16.36
N SER A 76 9.56 -16.28 -15.91
CA SER A 76 9.99 -16.42 -14.51
C SER A 76 9.06 -15.71 -13.53
N ILE A 77 8.53 -14.53 -13.88
CA ILE A 77 7.50 -13.82 -13.09
C ILE A 77 6.28 -14.71 -12.79
N TRP A 78 5.88 -15.57 -13.73
CA TRP A 78 4.69 -16.41 -13.58
C TRP A 78 4.96 -17.78 -12.98
N PHE A 79 6.14 -18.35 -13.20
CA PHE A 79 6.38 -19.77 -12.92
C PHE A 79 7.53 -20.05 -11.95
N ASP A 80 8.41 -19.05 -11.69
CA ASP A 80 9.53 -19.22 -10.76
C ASP A 80 9.24 -18.51 -9.43
N LEU A 81 8.90 -19.30 -8.41
CA LEU A 81 8.73 -18.75 -7.07
C LEU A 81 10.07 -18.22 -6.54
N GLY A 82 10.10 -16.94 -6.18
CA GLY A 82 11.32 -16.26 -5.73
C GLY A 82 12.00 -15.43 -6.81
N ALA A 83 11.57 -15.47 -8.08
CA ALA A 83 12.03 -14.53 -9.11
C ALA A 83 11.70 -13.07 -8.75
N THR A 84 10.68 -12.85 -7.94
CA THR A 84 10.26 -11.56 -7.40
C THR A 84 10.16 -11.62 -5.88
N GLN A 85 10.31 -10.49 -5.20
CA GLN A 85 10.22 -10.44 -3.72
C GLN A 85 8.86 -10.91 -3.19
N GLN A 86 7.77 -10.62 -3.91
CA GLN A 86 6.41 -11.06 -3.60
C GLN A 86 5.79 -11.68 -4.85
N TYR A 87 5.05 -12.78 -4.71
CA TYR A 87 4.41 -13.42 -5.84
C TYR A 87 3.11 -12.71 -6.24
N TYR A 88 3.26 -11.67 -7.05
CA TYR A 88 2.18 -10.92 -7.68
C TYR A 88 2.40 -10.83 -9.19
N PRO A 89 2.17 -11.93 -9.93
CA PRO A 89 2.59 -12.04 -11.32
C PRO A 89 1.95 -11.00 -12.24
N LEU A 90 0.71 -10.58 -11.99
CA LEU A 90 0.08 -9.56 -12.82
C LEU A 90 0.66 -8.16 -12.57
N LEU A 91 1.03 -7.84 -11.33
CA LEU A 91 1.74 -6.60 -11.01
C LEU A 91 3.10 -6.54 -11.73
N HIS A 92 3.91 -7.60 -11.60
CA HIS A 92 5.23 -7.63 -12.22
C HIS A 92 5.14 -7.69 -13.76
N SER A 93 4.07 -8.27 -14.32
CA SER A 93 3.78 -8.18 -15.76
C SER A 93 3.44 -6.74 -16.18
N ALA A 94 2.77 -5.96 -15.33
CA ALA A 94 2.55 -4.54 -15.58
C ALA A 94 3.87 -3.77 -15.59
N PHE A 95 4.77 -3.96 -14.60
CA PHE A 95 6.11 -3.38 -14.60
C PHE A 95 6.95 -3.82 -15.80
N TRP A 96 6.84 -5.08 -16.21
CA TRP A 96 7.50 -5.57 -17.43
C TRP A 96 7.03 -4.80 -18.67
N LEU A 97 5.73 -4.58 -18.82
CA LEU A 97 5.16 -3.80 -19.91
C LEU A 97 5.58 -2.33 -19.83
N GLU A 98 5.52 -1.73 -18.65
CA GLU A 98 5.93 -0.36 -18.40
C GLU A 98 7.42 -0.16 -18.74
N HIS A 99 8.27 -1.14 -18.39
CA HIS A 99 9.68 -1.10 -18.77
C HIS A 99 9.87 -1.16 -20.31
N LYS A 100 9.04 -1.93 -21.03
CA LYS A 100 9.07 -1.94 -22.51
C LYS A 100 8.65 -0.61 -23.12
N LEU A 101 7.79 0.16 -22.43
CA LEU A 101 7.29 1.45 -22.91
C LEU A 101 8.19 2.61 -22.51
N TRP A 102 8.72 2.59 -21.29
CA TRP A 102 9.42 3.73 -20.69
C TRP A 102 10.93 3.48 -20.46
N GLY A 103 11.39 2.23 -20.55
CA GLY A 103 12.74 1.88 -20.13
C GLY A 103 12.96 2.23 -18.66
N ASP A 104 14.06 2.91 -18.38
CA ASP A 104 14.40 3.37 -17.02
C ASP A 104 13.86 4.78 -16.70
N ALA A 105 12.95 5.32 -17.54
CA ALA A 105 12.33 6.63 -17.31
C ALA A 105 11.25 6.57 -16.25
N VAL A 106 11.59 6.93 -15.01
CA VAL A 106 10.77 6.79 -13.79
C VAL A 106 9.42 7.53 -13.89
N VAL A 107 9.34 8.64 -14.63
CA VAL A 107 8.12 9.42 -14.83
C VAL A 107 6.96 8.59 -15.38
N GLY A 108 7.23 7.62 -16.27
CA GLY A 108 6.21 6.76 -16.86
C GLY A 108 5.52 5.88 -15.81
N TYR A 109 6.30 5.29 -14.90
CA TYR A 109 5.78 4.44 -13.82
C TYR A 109 4.92 5.23 -12.82
N HIS A 110 5.38 6.42 -12.44
CA HIS A 110 4.57 7.32 -11.59
C HIS A 110 3.26 7.71 -12.27
N LEU A 111 3.30 8.08 -13.56
CA LEU A 111 2.10 8.45 -14.30
C LEU A 111 1.08 7.31 -14.35
N VAL A 112 1.52 6.08 -14.62
CA VAL A 112 0.67 4.90 -14.65
C VAL A 112 0.02 4.66 -13.29
N ASN A 113 0.79 4.75 -12.19
CA ASN A 113 0.26 4.58 -10.84
C ASN A 113 -0.81 5.65 -10.50
N ILE A 114 -0.54 6.92 -10.82
CA ILE A 114 -1.48 8.03 -10.65
C ILE A 114 -2.77 7.78 -11.46
N LEU A 115 -2.66 7.30 -12.70
CA LEU A 115 -3.82 6.98 -13.55
C LEU A 115 -4.62 5.79 -13.01
N PHE A 116 -3.98 4.76 -12.44
CA PHE A 116 -4.70 3.68 -11.77
C PHE A 116 -5.48 4.18 -10.55
N HIS A 117 -4.91 5.08 -9.76
CA HIS A 117 -5.64 5.69 -8.64
C HIS A 117 -6.84 6.52 -9.11
N ALA A 118 -6.67 7.32 -10.16
CA ALA A 118 -7.75 8.10 -10.76
C ALA A 118 -8.86 7.20 -11.34
N ALA A 119 -8.48 6.07 -11.96
CA ALA A 119 -9.41 5.05 -12.44
C ALA A 119 -10.16 4.38 -11.28
N ALA A 120 -9.48 4.04 -10.20
CA ALA A 120 -10.09 3.48 -8.99
C ALA A 120 -11.12 4.46 -8.38
N ALA A 121 -10.80 5.76 -8.28
CA ALA A 121 -11.73 6.79 -7.82
C ALA A 121 -12.95 6.92 -8.74
N SER A 122 -12.76 6.84 -10.05
CA SER A 122 -13.83 6.88 -11.04
C SER A 122 -14.74 5.64 -10.97
N LEU A 123 -14.17 4.45 -10.78
CA LEU A 123 -14.92 3.21 -10.57
C LEU A 123 -15.71 3.27 -9.25
N LEU A 124 -15.13 3.81 -8.19
CA LEU A 124 -15.83 4.04 -6.92
C LEU A 124 -17.04 4.96 -7.13
N LEU A 125 -16.89 6.07 -7.84
CA LEU A 125 -18.00 6.96 -8.21
C LEU A 125 -19.13 6.20 -8.90
N LEU A 126 -18.80 5.34 -9.88
CA LEU A 126 -19.79 4.52 -10.62
C LEU A 126 -20.52 3.55 -9.69
N ILE A 127 -19.79 2.87 -8.80
CA ILE A 127 -20.36 1.95 -7.80
C ILE A 127 -21.33 2.67 -6.89
N LEU A 128 -20.93 3.82 -6.32
CA LEU A 128 -21.72 4.57 -5.37
C LEU A 128 -22.99 5.15 -6.01
N ARG A 129 -22.90 5.61 -7.27
CA ARG A 129 -24.09 6.04 -8.04
C ARG A 129 -25.02 4.87 -8.34
N ARG A 130 -24.49 3.68 -8.69
CA ARG A 130 -25.28 2.47 -8.89
C ARG A 130 -26.01 2.03 -7.62
N LEU A 131 -25.33 2.12 -6.47
CA LEU A 131 -25.90 1.81 -5.15
C LEU A 131 -26.83 2.94 -4.64
N LYS A 132 -26.95 4.05 -5.38
CA LYS A 132 -27.75 5.24 -5.02
C LYS A 132 -27.36 5.87 -3.68
N ILE A 133 -26.06 5.85 -3.37
CA ILE A 133 -25.53 6.42 -2.15
C ILE A 133 -25.47 7.95 -2.28
N PRO A 134 -26.07 8.71 -1.33
CA PRO A 134 -25.94 10.17 -1.29
C PRO A 134 -24.45 10.56 -1.15
N GLY A 135 -24.03 11.65 -1.82
CA GLY A 135 -22.65 12.13 -1.72
C GLY A 135 -21.63 11.29 -2.48
N ALA A 136 -22.05 10.49 -3.49
CA ALA A 136 -21.16 9.66 -4.30
C ALA A 136 -19.96 10.43 -4.88
N ALA A 137 -20.18 11.64 -5.39
CA ALA A 137 -19.10 12.49 -5.92
C ALA A 137 -18.16 12.99 -4.80
N LEU A 138 -18.72 13.37 -3.64
CA LEU A 138 -17.93 13.77 -2.48
C LEU A 138 -17.04 12.61 -1.99
N ALA A 139 -17.60 11.41 -1.86
CA ALA A 139 -16.85 10.23 -1.45
C ALA A 139 -15.71 9.89 -2.42
N ALA A 140 -15.99 9.94 -3.73
CA ALA A 140 -14.97 9.72 -4.76
C ALA A 140 -13.88 10.81 -4.74
N ALA A 141 -14.25 12.08 -4.50
CA ALA A 141 -13.30 13.18 -4.40
C ALA A 141 -12.43 13.08 -3.13
N ILE A 142 -13.01 12.70 -1.99
CA ILE A 142 -12.24 12.44 -0.76
C ILE A 142 -11.29 11.25 -0.99
N PHE A 143 -11.75 10.14 -1.57
CA PHE A 143 -10.89 9.01 -1.90
C PHE A 143 -9.75 9.42 -2.85
N ALA A 144 -10.03 10.23 -3.86
CA ALA A 144 -9.05 10.68 -4.84
C ALA A 144 -7.95 11.60 -4.24
N LEU A 145 -8.32 12.41 -3.23
CA LEU A 145 -7.48 13.52 -2.73
C LEU A 145 -7.09 13.39 -1.25
N HIS A 146 -7.36 12.25 -0.61
CA HIS A 146 -6.99 12.09 0.79
C HIS A 146 -5.51 11.73 0.93
N PRO A 147 -4.73 12.41 1.79
CA PRO A 147 -3.28 12.23 1.86
C PRO A 147 -2.83 10.85 2.38
N VAL A 148 -3.69 10.06 3.02
CA VAL A 148 -3.37 8.66 3.40
C VAL A 148 -3.12 7.74 2.20
N TYR A 149 -3.47 8.16 0.99
CA TYR A 149 -3.21 7.37 -0.22
C TYR A 149 -1.88 7.68 -0.90
N VAL A 150 -1.17 8.71 -0.42
CA VAL A 150 0.07 9.18 -1.07
C VAL A 150 1.10 8.07 -1.13
N GLU A 151 1.30 7.32 -0.07
CA GLU A 151 2.23 6.20 -0.06
C GLU A 151 1.92 5.18 -1.17
N SER A 152 0.64 4.84 -1.35
CA SER A 152 0.20 3.90 -2.39
C SER A 152 0.33 4.42 -3.83
N VAL A 153 0.38 5.74 -4.02
CA VAL A 153 0.32 6.36 -5.36
C VAL A 153 1.67 6.97 -5.77
N ALA A 154 2.42 7.51 -4.82
CA ALA A 154 3.71 8.15 -5.06
C ALA A 154 4.89 7.15 -5.03
N TRP A 155 4.76 6.04 -4.32
CA TRP A 155 5.77 4.97 -4.29
C TRP A 155 5.43 3.92 -5.36
N ILE A 156 6.35 3.69 -6.31
CA ILE A 156 6.11 2.87 -7.50
C ILE A 156 5.78 1.43 -7.13
N THR A 157 6.52 0.80 -6.23
CA THR A 157 6.28 -0.58 -5.79
C THR A 157 4.86 -0.76 -5.21
N GLU A 158 4.28 0.27 -4.61
CA GLU A 158 2.90 0.22 -4.09
C GLU A 158 1.83 0.41 -5.18
N GLN A 159 2.18 0.46 -6.47
CA GLN A 159 1.26 0.34 -7.60
C GLN A 159 0.32 -0.87 -7.44
N LYS A 160 0.78 -1.91 -6.75
CA LYS A 160 -0.06 -3.06 -6.37
C LYS A 160 -1.37 -2.66 -5.68
N ASN A 161 -1.41 -1.56 -4.91
CA ASN A 161 -2.64 -1.06 -4.29
C ASN A 161 -3.57 -0.42 -5.32
N ALA A 162 -3.06 0.50 -6.14
CA ALA A 162 -3.85 1.23 -7.11
C ALA A 162 -4.40 0.29 -8.21
N LEU A 163 -3.55 -0.60 -8.75
CA LEU A 163 -3.93 -1.58 -9.77
C LEU A 163 -4.92 -2.62 -9.22
N SER A 164 -4.67 -3.19 -8.02
CA SER A 164 -5.61 -4.14 -7.42
C SER A 164 -6.96 -3.49 -7.10
N ALA A 165 -7.00 -2.20 -6.74
CA ALA A 165 -8.25 -1.48 -6.52
C ALA A 165 -9.04 -1.29 -7.83
N VAL A 166 -8.38 -1.07 -8.97
CA VAL A 166 -9.06 -1.05 -10.27
C VAL A 166 -9.76 -2.38 -10.53
N PHE A 167 -9.09 -3.49 -10.30
CA PHE A 167 -9.69 -4.83 -10.44
C PHE A 167 -10.76 -5.09 -9.39
N TYR A 168 -10.54 -4.72 -8.14
CA TYR A 168 -11.50 -4.88 -7.04
C TYR A 168 -12.80 -4.13 -7.31
N PHE A 169 -12.71 -2.84 -7.64
CA PHE A 169 -13.89 -2.03 -7.95
C PHE A 169 -14.52 -2.42 -9.28
N GLY A 170 -13.71 -2.79 -10.28
CA GLY A 170 -14.19 -3.33 -11.55
C GLY A 170 -15.00 -4.62 -11.33
N ALA A 171 -14.46 -5.58 -10.58
CA ALA A 171 -15.13 -6.82 -10.22
C ALA A 171 -16.41 -6.55 -9.44
N MET A 172 -16.38 -5.65 -8.44
CA MET A 172 -17.54 -5.24 -7.66
C MET A 172 -18.63 -4.63 -8.56
N LEU A 173 -18.29 -3.70 -9.44
CA LEU A 173 -19.25 -3.04 -10.35
C LEU A 173 -19.92 -4.04 -11.29
N VAL A 174 -19.13 -4.95 -11.87
CA VAL A 174 -19.64 -6.00 -12.77
C VAL A 174 -20.46 -7.02 -11.99
N TYR A 175 -20.04 -7.41 -10.77
CA TYR A 175 -20.83 -8.31 -9.93
C TYR A 175 -22.17 -7.69 -9.50
N LEU A 176 -22.21 -6.41 -9.17
CA LEU A 176 -23.46 -5.69 -8.91
C LEU A 176 -24.38 -5.66 -10.13
N ARG A 177 -23.84 -5.68 -11.37
CA ARG A 177 -24.63 -5.87 -12.57
C ARG A 177 -25.17 -7.29 -12.68
N PHE A 178 -24.32 -8.29 -12.42
CA PHE A 178 -24.74 -9.71 -12.36
C PHE A 178 -25.86 -9.93 -11.34
N ASP A 179 -25.80 -9.30 -10.16
CA ASP A 179 -26.86 -9.43 -9.16
C ASP A 179 -28.25 -8.99 -9.68
N GLY A 180 -28.28 -8.05 -10.61
CA GLY A 180 -29.53 -7.59 -11.25
C GLY A 180 -29.99 -8.47 -12.41
N ASP A 181 -29.10 -8.87 -13.32
CA ASP A 181 -29.47 -9.53 -14.59
C ASP A 181 -29.21 -11.04 -14.63
N ARG A 182 -28.44 -11.57 -13.67
CA ARG A 182 -28.10 -12.99 -13.51
C ARG A 182 -27.50 -13.66 -14.75
N ARG A 183 -26.89 -12.88 -15.66
CA ARG A 183 -26.23 -13.41 -16.86
C ARG A 183 -24.90 -14.06 -16.51
N ARG A 184 -24.71 -15.33 -16.95
CA ARG A 184 -23.47 -16.09 -16.68
C ARG A 184 -22.21 -15.39 -17.20
N SER A 185 -22.28 -14.78 -18.39
CA SER A 185 -21.13 -14.04 -18.97
C SER A 185 -20.67 -12.88 -18.07
N VAL A 186 -21.61 -12.15 -17.46
CA VAL A 186 -21.33 -11.07 -16.52
C VAL A 186 -20.69 -11.61 -15.23
N TYR A 187 -21.14 -12.77 -14.75
CA TYR A 187 -20.54 -13.45 -13.60
C TYR A 187 -19.09 -13.83 -13.86
N PHE A 188 -18.80 -14.49 -14.99
CA PHE A 188 -17.43 -14.91 -15.31
C PHE A 188 -16.50 -13.71 -15.59
N LEU A 189 -17.01 -12.62 -16.16
CA LEU A 189 -16.24 -11.39 -16.29
C LEU A 189 -15.89 -10.82 -14.91
N ALA A 190 -16.84 -10.77 -13.97
CA ALA A 190 -16.58 -10.31 -12.61
C ALA A 190 -15.57 -11.22 -11.90
N LEU A 191 -15.69 -12.55 -12.05
CA LEU A 191 -14.76 -13.53 -11.49
C LEU A 191 -13.35 -13.36 -12.09
N GLY A 192 -13.24 -13.15 -13.41
CA GLY A 192 -11.96 -12.90 -14.07
C GLY A 192 -11.26 -11.64 -13.54
N LEU A 193 -12.01 -10.54 -13.34
CA LEU A 193 -11.48 -9.33 -12.71
C LEU A 193 -11.05 -9.56 -11.25
N PHE A 194 -11.81 -10.37 -10.51
CA PHE A 194 -11.44 -10.76 -9.14
C PHE A 194 -10.12 -11.54 -9.10
N VAL A 195 -9.97 -12.53 -9.99
CA VAL A 195 -8.72 -13.31 -10.12
C VAL A 195 -7.56 -12.40 -10.52
N ALA A 196 -7.75 -11.50 -11.48
CA ALA A 196 -6.74 -10.50 -11.84
C ALA A 196 -6.33 -9.64 -10.63
N GLY A 197 -7.29 -9.24 -9.80
CA GLY A 197 -7.01 -8.53 -8.55
C GLY A 197 -6.20 -9.36 -7.55
N LEU A 198 -6.51 -10.67 -7.38
CA LEU A 198 -5.74 -11.59 -6.52
C LEU A 198 -4.30 -11.75 -7.00
N LEU A 199 -4.08 -11.82 -8.33
CA LEU A 199 -2.76 -11.92 -8.95
C LEU A 199 -1.97 -10.58 -8.90
N THR A 200 -2.64 -9.50 -8.47
CA THR A 200 -2.02 -8.18 -8.25
C THR A 200 -1.73 -7.93 -6.77
N LYS A 201 -2.68 -8.21 -5.90
CA LYS A 201 -2.53 -8.09 -4.43
C LYS A 201 -3.60 -8.91 -3.71
N THR A 202 -3.18 -9.74 -2.77
CA THR A 202 -4.05 -10.71 -2.06
C THR A 202 -5.15 -10.05 -1.22
N VAL A 203 -5.05 -8.76 -0.87
CA VAL A 203 -6.13 -8.03 -0.18
C VAL A 203 -7.45 -8.09 -0.95
N THR A 204 -7.42 -8.32 -2.26
CA THR A 204 -8.60 -8.54 -3.10
C THR A 204 -9.45 -9.73 -2.63
N ALA A 205 -8.89 -10.69 -1.91
CA ALA A 205 -9.62 -11.81 -1.29
C ALA A 205 -10.75 -11.36 -0.34
N THR A 206 -10.73 -10.12 0.13
CA THR A 206 -11.80 -9.54 0.98
C THR A 206 -13.08 -9.19 0.21
N LEU A 207 -13.04 -9.13 -1.13
CA LEU A 207 -14.16 -8.69 -1.98
C LEU A 207 -15.45 -9.49 -1.78
N PRO A 208 -15.46 -10.85 -1.73
CA PRO A 208 -16.71 -11.58 -1.53
C PRO A 208 -17.37 -11.25 -0.19
N ALA A 209 -16.61 -11.05 0.88
CA ALA A 209 -17.14 -10.60 2.17
C ALA A 209 -17.70 -9.17 2.09
N ALA A 210 -17.01 -8.25 1.40
CA ALA A 210 -17.49 -6.90 1.16
C ALA A 210 -18.82 -6.88 0.39
N LEU A 211 -18.98 -7.74 -0.62
CA LEU A 211 -20.24 -7.89 -1.37
C LEU A 211 -21.37 -8.40 -0.46
N LEU A 212 -21.11 -9.36 0.41
CA LEU A 212 -22.12 -9.82 1.40
C LEU A 212 -22.52 -8.69 2.36
N VAL A 213 -21.57 -7.89 2.84
CA VAL A 213 -21.85 -6.71 3.67
C VAL A 213 -22.74 -5.71 2.93
N ILE A 214 -22.45 -5.42 1.66
CA ILE A 214 -23.25 -4.52 0.81
C ILE A 214 -24.66 -5.08 0.62
N PHE A 215 -24.81 -6.37 0.34
CA PHE A 215 -26.14 -6.99 0.17
C PHE A 215 -26.94 -7.01 1.46
N TRP A 216 -26.28 -7.33 2.60
CA TRP A 216 -26.93 -7.24 3.90
C TRP A 216 -27.37 -5.80 4.22
N TRP A 217 -26.52 -4.82 3.96
CA TRP A 217 -26.87 -3.41 4.16
C TRP A 217 -28.10 -3.00 3.34
N GLN A 218 -28.14 -3.37 2.05
CA GLN A 218 -29.24 -3.01 1.16
C GLN A 218 -30.53 -3.74 1.48
N ARG A 219 -30.48 -5.05 1.73
CA ARG A 219 -31.64 -5.95 1.81
C ARG A 219 -32.08 -6.27 3.23
N GLY A 220 -31.22 -6.06 4.21
CA GLY A 220 -31.45 -6.38 5.64
C GLY A 220 -31.31 -7.85 5.98
N ARG A 221 -31.29 -8.74 5.00
CA ARG A 221 -31.09 -10.18 5.13
C ARG A 221 -30.31 -10.70 3.94
N LEU A 222 -29.56 -11.78 4.15
CA LEU A 222 -28.87 -12.50 3.10
C LEU A 222 -29.67 -13.75 2.73
N SER A 223 -29.78 -14.00 1.42
CA SER A 223 -30.34 -15.23 0.88
C SER A 223 -29.21 -16.19 0.54
N TRP A 224 -29.23 -17.40 1.10
CA TRP A 224 -28.19 -18.39 0.83
C TRP A 224 -28.01 -18.63 -0.67
N ARG A 225 -29.09 -18.98 -1.39
CA ARG A 225 -29.04 -19.28 -2.83
C ARG A 225 -28.69 -18.09 -3.70
N ARG A 226 -29.14 -16.89 -3.32
CA ARG A 226 -28.95 -15.69 -4.15
C ARG A 226 -27.64 -14.98 -3.89
N ASP A 227 -27.28 -14.82 -2.61
CA ASP A 227 -26.21 -13.93 -2.19
C ASP A 227 -24.94 -14.70 -1.82
N VAL A 228 -25.06 -15.88 -1.17
CA VAL A 228 -23.91 -16.64 -0.67
C VAL A 228 -23.40 -17.63 -1.70
N THR A 229 -24.25 -18.50 -2.23
CA THR A 229 -23.84 -19.59 -3.14
C THR A 229 -23.00 -19.11 -4.33
N PRO A 230 -23.34 -17.99 -5.03
CA PRO A 230 -22.49 -17.51 -6.14
C PRO A 230 -21.12 -16.99 -5.69
N LEU A 231 -20.94 -16.66 -4.42
CA LEU A 231 -19.67 -16.18 -3.87
C LEU A 231 -18.79 -17.30 -3.28
N VAL A 232 -19.31 -18.53 -3.14
CA VAL A 232 -18.53 -19.68 -2.65
C VAL A 232 -17.24 -19.90 -3.45
N PRO A 233 -17.25 -19.90 -4.80
CA PRO A 233 -16.02 -20.02 -5.59
C PRO A 233 -15.04 -18.86 -5.33
N TRP A 234 -15.53 -17.64 -5.07
CA TRP A 234 -14.70 -16.49 -4.76
C TRP A 234 -14.03 -16.63 -3.39
N PHE A 235 -14.78 -17.11 -2.39
CA PHE A 235 -14.20 -17.42 -1.08
C PHE A 235 -13.13 -18.52 -1.18
N ALA A 236 -13.39 -19.58 -1.96
CA ALA A 236 -12.42 -20.65 -2.15
C ALA A 236 -11.11 -20.13 -2.78
N LEU A 237 -11.21 -19.36 -3.88
CA LEU A 237 -10.06 -18.75 -4.55
C LEU A 237 -9.34 -17.73 -3.66
N GLY A 238 -10.09 -16.87 -2.96
CA GLY A 238 -9.53 -15.88 -2.05
C GLY A 238 -8.80 -16.52 -0.86
N THR A 239 -9.36 -17.59 -0.27
CA THR A 239 -8.73 -18.34 0.80
C THR A 239 -7.47 -19.03 0.31
N ALA A 240 -7.50 -19.68 -0.85
CA ALA A 240 -6.33 -20.32 -1.44
C ALA A 240 -5.20 -19.32 -1.69
N ALA A 241 -5.52 -18.15 -2.29
CA ALA A 241 -4.56 -17.08 -2.50
C ALA A 241 -4.00 -16.51 -1.18
N GLY A 242 -4.86 -16.33 -0.16
CA GLY A 242 -4.45 -15.86 1.17
C GLY A 242 -3.50 -16.82 1.87
N LEU A 243 -3.81 -18.13 1.86
CA LEU A 243 -2.95 -19.17 2.44
C LEU A 243 -1.62 -19.27 1.68
N PHE A 244 -1.65 -19.18 0.36
CA PHE A 244 -0.45 -19.18 -0.46
C PHE A 244 0.44 -17.96 -0.14
N THR A 245 -0.14 -16.76 -0.04
CA THR A 245 0.61 -15.56 0.35
C THR A 245 1.20 -15.70 1.75
N ALA A 246 0.45 -16.20 2.73
CA ALA A 246 0.96 -16.43 4.08
C ALA A 246 2.13 -17.44 4.11
N TRP A 247 2.07 -18.48 3.26
CA TRP A 247 3.15 -19.42 3.09
C TRP A 247 4.39 -18.77 2.46
N VAL A 248 4.24 -17.94 1.41
CA VAL A 248 5.34 -17.19 0.78
C VAL A 248 5.98 -16.23 1.78
N GLU A 249 5.18 -15.45 2.52
CA GLU A 249 5.66 -14.54 3.56
C GLU A 249 6.51 -15.27 4.62
N HIS A 250 6.06 -16.44 5.05
CA HIS A 250 6.76 -17.21 6.08
C HIS A 250 8.03 -17.91 5.55
N THR A 251 7.95 -18.56 4.36
CA THR A 251 9.01 -19.46 3.89
C THR A 251 10.04 -18.79 3.00
N ILE A 252 9.62 -17.87 2.13
CA ILE A 252 10.46 -17.22 1.13
C ILE A 252 10.93 -15.85 1.62
N ILE A 253 9.99 -15.01 2.09
CA ILE A 253 10.32 -13.63 2.51
C ILE A 253 10.92 -13.60 3.92
N GLY A 254 10.56 -14.56 4.78
CA GLY A 254 11.15 -14.71 6.10
C GLY A 254 10.43 -13.94 7.21
N ALA A 255 9.10 -13.79 7.13
CA ALA A 255 8.27 -13.22 8.20
C ALA A 255 8.15 -14.17 9.41
N LYS A 256 9.29 -14.51 10.04
CA LYS A 256 9.44 -15.45 11.16
C LYS A 256 10.48 -14.99 12.16
N GLY A 257 10.51 -15.65 13.34
CA GLY A 257 11.42 -15.34 14.45
C GLY A 257 10.81 -14.41 15.48
N ALA A 258 11.57 -14.08 16.50
CA ALA A 258 11.12 -13.37 17.71
C ALA A 258 10.33 -12.07 17.45
N ALA A 259 10.61 -11.38 16.34
CA ALA A 259 9.89 -10.16 15.96
C ALA A 259 8.41 -10.41 15.59
N PHE A 260 8.03 -11.65 15.32
CA PHE A 260 6.70 -12.06 14.84
C PHE A 260 5.98 -13.02 15.81
N GLU A 261 6.62 -13.37 16.94
CA GLU A 261 6.08 -14.30 17.93
C GLU A 261 5.19 -13.55 18.91
N PHE A 262 3.88 -13.54 18.61
CA PHE A 262 2.85 -12.95 19.47
C PHE A 262 1.88 -14.03 19.94
N SER A 263 1.53 -13.97 21.21
CA SER A 263 0.42 -14.75 21.78
C SER A 263 -0.91 -14.38 21.13
N PRO A 264 -1.94 -15.24 21.15
CA PRO A 264 -3.26 -14.90 20.63
C PRO A 264 -3.85 -13.63 21.27
N ILE A 265 -3.55 -13.38 22.55
CA ILE A 265 -4.00 -12.16 23.25
C ILE A 265 -3.31 -10.93 22.65
N GLU A 266 -2.01 -10.96 22.49
CA GLU A 266 -1.25 -9.85 21.92
C GLU A 266 -1.69 -9.53 20.49
N ARG A 267 -2.03 -10.54 19.68
CA ARG A 267 -2.62 -10.33 18.35
C ARG A 267 -3.97 -9.60 18.42
N CYS A 268 -4.81 -9.92 19.40
CA CYS A 268 -6.06 -9.20 19.63
C CYS A 268 -5.83 -7.74 20.10
N LEU A 269 -4.84 -7.52 20.99
CA LEU A 269 -4.46 -6.17 21.44
C LEU A 269 -3.98 -5.33 20.25
N LEU A 270 -3.09 -5.91 19.42
CA LEU A 270 -2.59 -5.28 18.21
C LEU A 270 -3.73 -4.93 17.24
N ALA A 271 -4.59 -5.89 16.92
CA ALA A 271 -5.72 -5.70 16.02
C ALA A 271 -6.64 -4.57 16.48
N GLY A 272 -6.96 -4.52 17.77
CA GLY A 272 -7.74 -3.43 18.35
C GLY A 272 -7.07 -2.07 18.15
N ARG A 273 -5.76 -1.95 18.43
CA ARG A 273 -5.01 -0.71 18.29
C ARG A 273 -4.92 -0.25 16.83
N VAL A 274 -4.70 -1.17 15.89
CA VAL A 274 -4.63 -0.91 14.44
C VAL A 274 -5.93 -0.29 13.92
N ILE A 275 -7.10 -0.77 14.35
CA ILE A 275 -8.42 -0.23 13.95
C ILE A 275 -8.51 1.26 14.31
N TRP A 276 -8.18 1.63 15.55
CA TRP A 276 -8.26 3.02 16.01
C TRP A 276 -7.20 3.91 15.37
N PHE A 277 -6.01 3.38 15.12
CA PHE A 277 -4.96 4.11 14.43
C PHE A 277 -5.43 4.57 13.04
N TYR A 278 -5.95 3.66 12.23
CA TYR A 278 -6.40 4.00 10.88
C TYR A 278 -7.63 4.91 10.88
N LEU A 279 -8.57 4.72 11.81
CA LEU A 279 -9.68 5.66 11.98
C LEU A 279 -9.17 7.06 12.31
N ALA A 280 -8.22 7.19 13.23
CA ALA A 280 -7.63 8.49 13.58
C ALA A 280 -6.95 9.14 12.36
N LYS A 281 -6.17 8.39 11.57
CA LYS A 281 -5.50 8.91 10.36
C LYS A 281 -6.48 9.33 9.26
N LEU A 282 -7.65 8.71 9.17
CA LEU A 282 -8.71 9.13 8.24
C LEU A 282 -9.35 10.46 8.62
N PHE A 283 -9.56 10.72 9.92
CA PHE A 283 -10.17 11.98 10.37
C PHE A 283 -9.14 13.09 10.58
N TRP A 284 -7.90 12.73 10.90
CA TRP A 284 -6.82 13.67 11.18
C TRP A 284 -5.53 13.21 10.49
N PRO A 285 -5.38 13.47 9.17
CA PRO A 285 -4.27 12.96 8.36
C PRO A 285 -3.00 13.80 8.51
N VAL A 286 -2.48 13.91 9.72
CA VAL A 286 -1.21 14.56 10.04
C VAL A 286 -0.17 13.53 10.46
N ASP A 287 1.11 13.87 10.33
CA ASP A 287 2.25 13.01 10.62
C ASP A 287 2.09 11.62 9.94
N LEU A 288 1.81 11.67 8.62
CA LEU A 288 1.83 10.48 7.78
C LEU A 288 3.29 10.12 7.50
N LEU A 289 3.69 8.92 7.91
CA LEU A 289 5.10 8.49 7.93
C LEU A 289 5.28 7.25 7.04
N PHE A 290 6.40 7.18 6.38
CA PHE A 290 6.80 5.99 5.64
C PHE A 290 6.96 4.76 6.56
N ILE A 291 7.60 4.95 7.73
CA ILE A 291 7.70 3.93 8.79
C ILE A 291 7.25 4.56 10.10
N TYR A 292 6.14 4.06 10.62
CA TYR A 292 5.64 4.48 11.93
C TYR A 292 6.44 3.85 13.08
N PRO A 293 6.48 4.48 14.27
CA PRO A 293 7.07 3.86 15.45
C PRO A 293 6.46 2.49 15.71
N ARG A 294 7.31 1.47 15.86
CA ARG A 294 6.85 0.12 16.18
C ARG A 294 6.38 0.06 17.62
N TRP A 295 5.15 -0.34 17.82
CA TRP A 295 4.54 -0.39 19.15
C TRP A 295 5.08 -1.56 19.96
N GLU A 296 5.17 -1.36 21.27
CA GLU A 296 5.32 -2.45 22.22
C GLU A 296 3.94 -3.05 22.49
N VAL A 297 3.80 -4.36 22.28
CA VAL A 297 2.59 -5.13 22.52
C VAL A 297 2.86 -6.09 23.65
N ASN A 298 2.12 -5.96 24.78
CA ASN A 298 2.37 -6.73 25.97
C ASN A 298 1.04 -7.04 26.70
N ALA A 299 0.72 -8.32 26.82
CA ALA A 299 -0.50 -8.79 27.45
C ALA A 299 -0.59 -8.45 28.97
N SER A 300 0.54 -8.13 29.63
CA SER A 300 0.53 -7.71 31.04
C SER A 300 0.12 -6.24 31.24
N VAL A 301 0.02 -5.47 30.16
CA VAL A 301 -0.28 -4.02 30.21
C VAL A 301 -1.78 -3.80 30.04
N TRP A 302 -2.49 -3.55 31.14
CA TRP A 302 -3.95 -3.50 31.19
C TRP A 302 -4.62 -2.50 30.24
N TRP A 303 -4.04 -1.30 30.05
CA TRP A 303 -4.65 -0.26 29.21
C TRP A 303 -4.68 -0.66 27.72
N GLN A 304 -3.84 -1.59 27.27
CA GLN A 304 -3.85 -2.06 25.88
C GLN A 304 -5.16 -2.80 25.54
N TYR A 305 -5.82 -3.39 26.53
CA TYR A 305 -7.14 -4.04 26.36
C TYR A 305 -8.26 -3.06 26.03
N LEU A 306 -8.09 -1.76 26.34
CA LEU A 306 -9.09 -0.75 26.02
C LEU A 306 -9.35 -0.63 24.51
N PHE A 307 -8.35 -0.87 23.66
CA PHE A 307 -8.50 -0.78 22.21
C PHE A 307 -9.45 -1.85 21.64
N PRO A 308 -9.24 -3.15 21.84
CA PRO A 308 -10.17 -4.15 21.35
C PRO A 308 -11.53 -4.06 22.04
N LEU A 309 -11.58 -3.75 23.34
CA LEU A 309 -12.86 -3.58 24.05
C LEU A 309 -13.67 -2.41 23.48
N ALA A 310 -13.05 -1.28 23.19
CA ALA A 310 -13.72 -0.15 22.56
C ALA A 310 -14.19 -0.47 21.13
N ALA A 311 -13.43 -1.24 20.36
CA ALA A 311 -13.83 -1.69 19.02
C ALA A 311 -15.04 -2.64 19.09
N ILE A 312 -15.04 -3.57 20.03
CA ILE A 312 -16.18 -4.48 20.29
C ILE A 312 -17.40 -3.68 20.76
N ALA A 313 -17.22 -2.75 21.71
CA ALA A 313 -18.30 -1.89 22.20
C ALA A 313 -18.92 -1.04 21.08
N LEU A 314 -18.09 -0.46 20.20
CA LEU A 314 -18.55 0.26 19.02
C LEU A 314 -19.37 -0.66 18.09
N ALA A 315 -18.87 -1.84 17.77
CA ALA A 315 -19.56 -2.81 16.93
C ALA A 315 -20.91 -3.24 17.56
N ALA A 316 -20.93 -3.50 18.88
CA ALA A 316 -22.16 -3.82 19.62
C ALA A 316 -23.17 -2.66 19.60
N ALA A 317 -22.72 -1.43 19.85
CA ALA A 317 -23.59 -0.25 19.79
C ALA A 317 -24.20 -0.07 18.39
N LEU A 318 -23.38 -0.20 17.34
CA LEU A 318 -23.86 -0.13 15.95
C LEU A 318 -24.81 -1.29 15.59
N TRP A 319 -24.56 -2.47 16.15
CA TRP A 319 -25.47 -3.62 16.01
C TRP A 319 -26.84 -3.35 16.67
N LEU A 320 -26.88 -2.77 17.87
CA LEU A 320 -28.14 -2.45 18.57
C LEU A 320 -28.97 -1.43 17.78
N ILE A 321 -28.33 -0.43 17.16
CA ILE A 321 -29.04 0.60 16.38
C ILE A 321 -29.30 0.23 14.91
N ARG A 322 -28.90 -0.98 14.46
CA ARG A 322 -29.05 -1.42 13.05
C ARG A 322 -30.51 -1.42 12.54
N GLY A 323 -31.46 -1.50 13.43
CA GLY A 323 -32.90 -1.36 13.09
C GLY A 323 -33.27 0.02 12.57
N ARG A 324 -32.54 1.08 13.00
CA ARG A 324 -32.70 2.46 12.50
C ARG A 324 -31.89 2.69 11.24
N SER A 325 -30.65 2.25 11.22
CA SER A 325 -29.74 2.32 10.07
C SER A 325 -28.68 1.23 10.14
N ARG A 326 -28.54 0.49 9.05
CA ARG A 326 -27.48 -0.53 8.89
C ARG A 326 -26.17 0.05 8.34
N ALA A 327 -26.19 1.28 7.81
CA ALA A 327 -25.06 1.86 7.13
C ALA A 327 -23.81 2.00 8.01
N PRO A 328 -23.87 2.48 9.27
CA PRO A 328 -22.69 2.61 10.12
C PRO A 328 -22.02 1.26 10.40
N LEU A 329 -22.82 0.23 10.71
CA LEU A 329 -22.27 -1.10 10.94
C LEU A 329 -21.69 -1.72 9.66
N ALA A 330 -22.35 -1.53 8.51
CA ALA A 330 -21.83 -2.00 7.22
C ALA A 330 -20.48 -1.34 6.87
N ALA A 331 -20.36 -0.04 7.13
CA ALA A 331 -19.10 0.69 6.93
C ALA A 331 -17.99 0.17 7.85
N LEU A 332 -18.30 -0.08 9.13
CA LEU A 332 -17.33 -0.66 10.08
C LEU A 332 -16.92 -2.08 9.65
N LEU A 333 -17.87 -2.94 9.25
CA LEU A 333 -17.57 -4.31 8.78
C LEU A 333 -16.75 -4.31 7.49
N PHE A 334 -17.04 -3.39 6.56
CA PHE A 334 -16.23 -3.22 5.36
C PHE A 334 -14.80 -2.79 5.71
N PHE A 335 -14.66 -1.79 6.59
CA PHE A 335 -13.39 -1.26 7.05
C PHE A 335 -12.54 -2.33 7.74
N THR A 336 -13.07 -2.97 8.78
CA THR A 336 -12.34 -3.99 9.55
C THR A 336 -12.10 -5.26 8.74
N GLY A 337 -13.07 -5.68 7.91
CA GLY A 337 -12.94 -6.83 7.03
C GLY A 337 -11.88 -6.65 5.95
N SER A 338 -11.76 -5.44 5.38
CA SER A 338 -10.71 -5.12 4.40
C SER A 338 -9.32 -4.98 5.05
N LEU A 339 -9.25 -4.58 6.33
CA LEU A 339 -7.98 -4.53 7.11
C LEU A 339 -7.57 -5.91 7.65
N PHE A 340 -8.44 -6.91 7.62
CA PHE A 340 -8.21 -8.21 8.27
C PHE A 340 -6.84 -8.84 7.96
N PRO A 341 -6.31 -8.82 6.71
CA PRO A 341 -5.00 -9.38 6.41
C PRO A 341 -3.83 -8.73 7.16
N VAL A 342 -4.00 -7.47 7.59
CA VAL A 342 -2.94 -6.64 8.22
C VAL A 342 -3.29 -6.21 9.65
N LEU A 343 -4.32 -6.81 10.27
CA LEU A 343 -4.67 -6.54 11.67
C LEU A 343 -3.69 -7.15 12.69
N GLY A 344 -2.75 -8.01 12.25
CA GLY A 344 -1.80 -8.67 13.15
C GLY A 344 -2.10 -10.14 13.43
N PHE A 345 -3.17 -10.70 12.86
CA PHE A 345 -3.46 -12.14 12.97
C PHE A 345 -2.52 -12.99 12.11
N PHE A 346 -2.00 -12.44 11.02
CA PHE A 346 -0.99 -13.04 10.18
C PHE A 346 0.32 -12.26 10.27
N ASN A 347 1.44 -12.96 10.13
CA ASN A 347 2.73 -12.31 10.03
C ASN A 347 2.90 -11.79 8.59
N VAL A 348 3.22 -10.51 8.46
CA VAL A 348 3.63 -9.87 7.21
C VAL A 348 4.98 -9.21 7.42
N TYR A 349 5.88 -9.32 6.45
CA TYR A 349 7.27 -8.90 6.61
C TYR A 349 7.44 -7.43 7.08
N PRO A 350 6.66 -6.47 6.62
CA PRO A 350 6.74 -5.08 7.10
C PRO A 350 6.59 -4.90 8.62
N PHE A 351 6.02 -5.87 9.34
CA PHE A 351 5.89 -5.81 10.82
C PHE A 351 7.23 -5.80 11.56
N ILE A 352 8.34 -6.14 10.89
CA ILE A 352 9.67 -5.96 11.47
C ILE A 352 10.00 -4.47 11.69
N PHE A 353 9.42 -3.58 10.88
CA PHE A 353 9.63 -2.13 10.93
C PHE A 353 8.50 -1.43 11.70
N SER A 354 7.25 -1.71 11.34
CA SER A 354 6.04 -1.12 11.93
C SER A 354 4.84 -2.04 11.73
N PHE A 355 3.89 -2.02 12.68
CA PHE A 355 2.63 -2.76 12.56
C PHE A 355 1.59 -2.07 11.69
N VAL A 356 1.85 -0.84 11.29
CA VAL A 356 0.95 -0.01 10.48
C VAL A 356 1.73 0.70 9.38
N ALA A 357 1.07 0.87 8.23
CA ALA A 357 1.55 1.64 7.09
C ALA A 357 0.35 2.27 6.38
N ASP A 358 0.50 3.46 5.82
CA ASP A 358 -0.64 4.15 5.20
C ASP A 358 -1.23 3.36 4.04
N HIS A 359 -0.41 2.66 3.28
CA HIS A 359 -0.86 1.84 2.15
C HIS A 359 -1.72 0.62 2.56
N PHE A 360 -1.72 0.18 3.82
CA PHE A 360 -2.56 -0.93 4.27
C PHE A 360 -4.05 -0.58 4.31
N GLN A 361 -4.40 0.69 4.55
CA GLN A 361 -5.79 1.12 4.62
C GLN A 361 -6.42 1.50 3.26
N TYR A 362 -5.71 1.33 2.13
CA TYR A 362 -6.12 1.84 0.82
C TYR A 362 -7.55 1.46 0.43
N LEU A 363 -7.93 0.19 0.53
CA LEU A 363 -9.30 -0.27 0.27
C LEU A 363 -10.22 -0.08 1.48
N ALA A 364 -9.70 -0.30 2.68
CA ALA A 364 -10.50 -0.32 3.90
C ALA A 364 -11.18 1.02 4.20
N SER A 365 -10.44 2.11 4.05
CA SER A 365 -10.91 3.49 4.30
C SER A 365 -12.16 3.88 3.51
N VAL A 366 -12.41 3.23 2.36
CA VAL A 366 -13.58 3.50 1.50
C VAL A 366 -14.89 3.39 2.27
N GLY A 367 -15.04 2.37 3.15
CA GLY A 367 -16.26 2.20 3.94
C GLY A 367 -16.59 3.42 4.81
N ILE A 368 -15.57 3.96 5.47
CA ILE A 368 -15.71 5.12 6.37
C ILE A 368 -15.91 6.41 5.56
N ILE A 369 -15.15 6.62 4.49
CA ILE A 369 -15.28 7.78 3.59
C ILE A 369 -16.69 7.84 3.01
N VAL A 370 -17.22 6.73 2.55
CA VAL A 370 -18.59 6.64 2.01
C VAL A 370 -19.63 6.94 3.07
N LEU A 371 -19.48 6.40 4.29
CA LEU A 371 -20.39 6.67 5.41
C LEU A 371 -20.43 8.16 5.75
N VAL A 372 -19.25 8.79 5.91
CA VAL A 372 -19.13 10.22 6.26
C VAL A 372 -19.72 11.09 5.16
N SER A 373 -19.40 10.81 3.91
CA SER A 373 -19.90 11.55 2.74
C SER A 373 -21.42 11.46 2.60
N ALA A 374 -21.97 10.26 2.82
CA ALA A 374 -23.42 10.04 2.77
C ALA A 374 -24.14 10.73 3.94
N ALA A 375 -23.58 10.66 5.15
CA ALA A 375 -24.12 11.35 6.32
C ALA A 375 -24.10 12.87 6.13
N ALA A 376 -22.96 13.44 5.72
CA ALA A 376 -22.81 14.88 5.44
C ALA A 376 -23.84 15.35 4.41
N THR A 377 -23.94 14.65 3.27
CA THR A 377 -24.88 15.00 2.20
C THR A 377 -26.33 14.91 2.66
N THR A 378 -26.67 13.86 3.43
CA THR A 378 -28.05 13.66 3.93
C THR A 378 -28.44 14.70 4.98
N LEU A 379 -27.54 15.04 5.89
CA LEU A 379 -27.75 16.09 6.88
C LEU A 379 -27.90 17.45 6.19
N TRP A 380 -27.06 17.72 5.21
CA TRP A 380 -27.09 18.97 4.48
C TRP A 380 -28.36 19.15 3.63
N ALA A 381 -28.92 18.05 3.11
CA ALA A 381 -30.19 18.09 2.40
C ALA A 381 -31.37 18.59 3.26
N ARG A 382 -31.26 18.52 4.60
CA ARG A 382 -32.25 19.01 5.56
C ARG A 382 -32.16 20.50 5.85
N VAL A 383 -31.02 21.13 5.47
CA VAL A 383 -30.80 22.58 5.67
C VAL A 383 -31.62 23.36 4.65
N PRO A 384 -32.22 24.52 5.06
CA PRO A 384 -32.96 25.38 4.15
C PRO A 384 -32.17 25.74 2.88
N GLN A 385 -32.85 25.81 1.73
CA GLN A 385 -32.20 25.95 0.41
C GLN A 385 -31.26 27.17 0.35
N ARG A 386 -31.63 28.29 1.00
CA ARG A 386 -30.82 29.53 1.08
C ARG A 386 -29.46 29.33 1.77
N ALA A 387 -29.29 28.32 2.60
CA ALA A 387 -28.03 28.03 3.31
C ALA A 387 -27.27 26.84 2.72
N ARG A 388 -27.79 26.14 1.69
CA ARG A 388 -27.14 24.98 1.09
C ARG A 388 -25.80 25.29 0.40
N TRP A 389 -25.61 26.55 -0.08
CA TRP A 389 -24.34 26.95 -0.62
C TRP A 389 -23.19 26.86 0.40
N ALA A 390 -23.47 27.15 1.67
CA ALA A 390 -22.45 27.07 2.74
C ALA A 390 -21.91 25.62 2.92
N GLY A 391 -22.78 24.60 2.80
CA GLY A 391 -22.31 23.22 2.84
C GLY A 391 -21.53 22.78 1.62
N LEU A 392 -21.95 23.24 0.46
CA LEU A 392 -21.15 23.01 -0.75
C LEU A 392 -19.77 23.66 -0.60
N ALA A 393 -19.71 24.89 -0.12
CA ALA A 393 -18.46 25.60 0.14
C ALA A 393 -17.59 24.87 1.17
N LEU A 394 -18.19 24.35 2.26
CA LEU A 394 -17.48 23.55 3.25
C LEU A 394 -16.92 22.24 2.65
N CYS A 395 -17.71 21.52 1.85
CA CYS A 395 -17.25 20.32 1.17
C CYS A 395 -16.10 20.61 0.20
N VAL A 396 -16.21 21.69 -0.59
CA VAL A 396 -15.16 22.12 -1.52
C VAL A 396 -13.89 22.52 -0.76
N ALA A 397 -14.04 23.27 0.33
CA ALA A 397 -12.91 23.66 1.18
C ALA A 397 -12.23 22.43 1.82
N ALA A 398 -13.01 21.47 2.33
CA ALA A 398 -12.47 20.24 2.92
C ALA A 398 -11.72 19.40 1.88
N VAL A 399 -12.32 19.17 0.70
CA VAL A 399 -11.68 18.43 -0.39
C VAL A 399 -10.44 19.18 -0.91
N GLY A 400 -10.50 20.51 -1.02
CA GLY A 400 -9.37 21.35 -1.39
C GLY A 400 -8.22 21.27 -0.38
N ALA A 401 -8.55 21.29 0.92
CA ALA A 401 -7.55 21.10 1.99
C ALA A 401 -6.89 19.72 1.93
N LEU A 402 -7.68 18.65 1.73
CA LEU A 402 -7.13 17.29 1.53
C LEU A 402 -6.23 17.24 0.30
N GLY A 403 -6.63 17.84 -0.83
CA GLY A 403 -5.81 17.92 -2.04
C GLY A 403 -4.49 18.67 -1.81
N ALA A 404 -4.52 19.80 -1.07
CA ALA A 404 -3.31 20.53 -0.70
C ALA A 404 -2.38 19.73 0.21
N LEU A 405 -2.94 18.99 1.18
CA LEU A 405 -2.17 18.05 2.02
C LEU A 405 -1.57 16.91 1.20
N THR A 406 -2.32 16.35 0.25
CA THR A 406 -1.84 15.34 -0.69
C THR A 406 -0.71 15.85 -1.56
N PHE A 407 -0.84 17.05 -2.13
CA PHE A 407 0.22 17.68 -2.89
C PHE A 407 1.51 17.86 -2.07
N ARG A 408 1.38 18.34 -0.83
CA ARG A 408 2.52 18.48 0.08
C ARG A 408 3.14 17.14 0.46
N GLN A 409 2.31 16.17 0.79
CA GLN A 409 2.75 14.82 1.19
C GLN A 409 3.44 14.09 0.03
N SER A 410 2.92 14.21 -1.22
CA SER A 410 3.54 13.59 -2.40
C SER A 410 4.93 14.15 -2.70
N GLY A 411 5.20 15.42 -2.33
CA GLY A 411 6.54 16.01 -2.42
C GLY A 411 7.57 15.37 -1.47
N ILE A 412 7.15 14.69 -0.41
CA ILE A 412 8.04 13.95 0.49
C ILE A 412 8.58 12.69 -0.18
N TYR A 413 7.80 12.10 -1.10
CA TYR A 413 8.16 10.89 -1.86
C TYR A 413 8.98 11.15 -3.12
N ARG A 414 9.51 12.37 -3.30
CA ARG A 414 10.28 12.74 -4.51
C ARG A 414 11.66 12.09 -4.59
N ASP A 415 12.29 11.78 -3.45
CA ASP A 415 13.59 11.12 -3.41
C ASP A 415 13.81 10.40 -2.06
N PRO A 416 14.69 9.36 -2.01
CA PRO A 416 14.91 8.58 -0.82
C PRO A 416 15.38 9.40 0.40
N LEU A 417 16.28 10.37 0.18
CA LEU A 417 16.84 11.16 1.26
C LEU A 417 15.79 12.06 1.93
N THR A 418 14.93 12.69 1.12
CA THR A 418 13.81 13.49 1.62
C THR A 418 12.82 12.62 2.40
N LEU A 419 12.47 11.44 1.88
CA LEU A 419 11.54 10.51 2.52
C LEU A 419 12.04 10.00 3.87
N TYR A 420 13.30 9.53 3.90
CA TYR A 420 13.86 8.97 5.14
C TYR A 420 14.12 10.04 6.19
N ARG A 421 14.56 11.25 5.82
CA ARG A 421 14.71 12.37 6.76
C ARG A 421 13.37 12.80 7.36
N ALA A 422 12.35 13.00 6.53
CA ALA A 422 11.03 13.37 7.01
C ALA A 422 10.44 12.31 7.97
N THR A 423 10.77 11.04 7.74
CA THR A 423 10.39 9.94 8.63
C THR A 423 11.20 9.98 9.94
N LEU A 424 12.52 10.16 9.85
CA LEU A 424 13.43 10.15 10.99
C LEU A 424 13.17 11.32 11.94
N ASP A 425 12.80 12.48 11.42
CA ASP A 425 12.43 13.69 12.21
C ASP A 425 11.24 13.41 13.16
N LYS A 426 10.36 12.49 12.80
CA LYS A 426 9.17 12.12 13.58
C LYS A 426 9.29 10.75 14.27
N ASN A 427 10.17 9.91 13.78
CA ASN A 427 10.44 8.57 14.31
C ASN A 427 11.95 8.36 14.43
N ALA A 428 12.55 8.91 15.48
CA ALA A 428 13.98 8.79 15.76
C ALA A 428 14.45 7.32 15.93
N GLY A 429 13.51 6.39 16.22
CA GLY A 429 13.76 4.96 16.30
C GLY A 429 13.74 4.22 14.95
N CYS A 430 13.56 4.91 13.82
CA CYS A 430 13.58 4.29 12.50
C CYS A 430 15.00 3.91 12.08
N TRP A 431 15.48 2.77 12.58
CA TRP A 431 16.82 2.26 12.25
C TRP A 431 17.00 2.03 10.75
N MET A 432 15.95 1.60 10.06
CA MET A 432 15.99 1.41 8.61
C MET A 432 16.17 2.74 7.88
N CYS A 433 15.49 3.82 8.33
CA CYS A 433 15.65 5.14 7.74
C CYS A 433 17.09 5.66 7.93
N SER A 434 17.66 5.51 9.14
CA SER A 434 19.05 5.89 9.41
C SER A 434 20.01 5.10 8.53
N ASN A 435 19.88 3.76 8.47
CA ASN A 435 20.73 2.93 7.62
C ASN A 435 20.68 3.38 6.14
N ASN A 436 19.47 3.61 5.62
CA ASN A 436 19.29 3.96 4.21
C ASN A 436 19.76 5.39 3.89
N ILE A 437 19.64 6.35 4.84
CA ILE A 437 20.30 7.66 4.69
C ILE A 437 21.82 7.49 4.57
N GLY A 438 22.40 6.64 5.43
CA GLY A 438 23.82 6.32 5.36
C GLY A 438 24.22 5.77 4.00
N MET A 439 23.46 4.81 3.46
CA MET A 439 23.71 4.23 2.13
C MET A 439 23.63 5.31 1.04
N VAL A 440 22.55 6.08 0.98
CA VAL A 440 22.38 7.16 -0.02
C VAL A 440 23.52 8.17 0.03
N LEU A 441 24.00 8.53 1.24
CA LEU A 441 25.11 9.46 1.40
C LEU A 441 26.45 8.84 0.96
N ALA A 442 26.70 7.57 1.30
CA ALA A 442 27.89 6.85 0.88
C ALA A 442 27.97 6.73 -0.65
N ASP A 443 26.88 6.34 -1.29
CA ASP A 443 26.76 6.22 -2.75
C ASP A 443 26.92 7.57 -3.46
N ALA A 444 26.54 8.67 -2.79
CA ALA A 444 26.78 10.04 -3.26
C ALA A 444 28.23 10.53 -3.03
N GLY A 445 29.17 9.66 -2.63
CA GLY A 445 30.56 10.02 -2.36
C GLY A 445 30.76 10.84 -1.07
N ARG A 446 29.83 10.75 -0.13
CA ARG A 446 29.82 11.48 1.16
C ARG A 446 29.96 10.53 2.37
N PRO A 447 30.99 9.67 2.42
CA PRO A 447 31.12 8.66 3.47
C PRO A 447 31.26 9.25 4.87
N ARG A 448 31.87 10.46 5.03
CA ARG A 448 31.95 11.14 6.32
C ARG A 448 30.58 11.46 6.90
N ASP A 449 29.65 11.86 6.04
CA ASP A 449 28.29 12.21 6.44
C ASP A 449 27.42 10.96 6.69
N ALA A 450 27.77 9.81 6.10
CA ALA A 450 27.09 8.52 6.29
C ALA A 450 27.38 7.90 7.68
N ILE A 451 28.60 8.06 8.21
CA ILE A 451 29.05 7.43 9.47
C ILE A 451 28.07 7.64 10.62
N PRO A 452 27.64 8.87 10.99
CA PRO A 452 26.75 9.07 12.13
C PRO A 452 25.39 8.36 11.99
N TYR A 453 24.90 8.18 10.76
CA TYR A 453 23.64 7.47 10.51
C TYR A 453 23.80 5.95 10.69
N TYR A 454 24.91 5.36 10.24
CA TYR A 454 25.20 3.95 10.52
C TYR A 454 25.40 3.70 12.01
N GLU A 455 26.11 4.60 12.71
CA GLU A 455 26.28 4.52 14.17
C GLU A 455 24.93 4.64 14.90
N GLN A 456 24.04 5.53 14.45
CA GLN A 456 22.68 5.62 14.99
C GLN A 456 21.92 4.31 14.77
N THR A 457 22.03 3.71 13.59
CA THR A 457 21.41 2.42 13.29
C THR A 457 21.89 1.33 14.24
N LEU A 458 23.20 1.21 14.45
CA LEU A 458 23.80 0.20 15.34
C LEU A 458 23.50 0.45 16.83
N ARG A 459 23.27 1.70 17.25
CA ARG A 459 22.76 1.97 18.61
C ARG A 459 21.36 1.41 18.83
N ILE A 460 20.50 1.40 17.79
CA ILE A 460 19.12 0.90 17.88
C ILE A 460 19.08 -0.62 17.64
N ARG A 461 19.84 -1.10 16.68
CA ARG A 461 19.91 -2.50 16.23
C ARG A 461 21.37 -2.93 16.09
N PRO A 462 22.02 -3.36 17.18
CA PRO A 462 23.46 -3.69 17.17
C PRO A 462 23.83 -4.92 16.33
N ASN A 463 22.89 -5.81 16.08
CA ASN A 463 23.13 -7.10 15.41
C ASN A 463 22.73 -7.05 13.92
N LEU A 464 23.19 -6.03 13.17
CA LEU A 464 22.97 -5.90 11.72
C LEU A 464 24.31 -6.01 10.97
N PRO A 465 24.67 -7.20 10.43
CA PRO A 465 25.97 -7.41 9.79
C PRO A 465 26.17 -6.49 8.59
N GLU A 466 25.11 -6.22 7.81
CA GLU A 466 25.17 -5.33 6.65
C GLU A 466 25.52 -3.89 7.06
N THR A 467 24.95 -3.40 8.16
CA THR A 467 25.25 -2.04 8.67
C THR A 467 26.68 -1.94 9.23
N HIS A 468 27.16 -2.99 9.90
CA HIS A 468 28.58 -3.05 10.34
C HIS A 468 29.53 -2.99 9.14
N ASN A 469 29.25 -3.76 8.09
CA ASN A 469 30.05 -3.71 6.84
C ASN A 469 29.99 -2.32 6.19
N ASN A 470 28.81 -1.69 6.11
CA ASN A 470 28.65 -0.37 5.48
C ASN A 470 29.36 0.72 6.28
N LEU A 471 29.29 0.68 7.61
CA LEU A 471 30.04 1.59 8.48
C LEU A 471 31.55 1.41 8.29
N ALA A 472 32.01 0.16 8.21
CA ALA A 472 33.42 -0.14 7.98
C ALA A 472 33.90 0.38 6.61
N ASN A 473 33.09 0.23 5.54
CA ASN A 473 33.38 0.80 4.24
C ASN A 473 33.54 2.33 4.31
N ALA A 474 32.62 3.02 4.99
CA ALA A 474 32.67 4.47 5.16
C ALA A 474 33.89 4.92 5.99
N LEU A 475 34.24 4.20 7.04
CA LEU A 475 35.45 4.43 7.83
C LEU A 475 36.72 4.23 7.00
N GLN A 476 36.80 3.17 6.22
CA GLN A 476 37.95 2.89 5.35
C GLN A 476 38.15 4.00 4.30
N GLN A 477 37.06 4.44 3.65
CA GLN A 477 37.09 5.54 2.67
C GLN A 477 37.51 6.87 3.28
N THR A 478 37.33 7.05 4.60
CA THR A 478 37.75 8.26 5.33
C THR A 478 39.13 8.13 5.98
N GLY A 479 39.88 7.06 5.70
CA GLY A 479 41.23 6.82 6.21
C GLY A 479 41.29 6.22 7.62
N ARG A 480 40.17 5.80 8.19
CA ARG A 480 40.05 5.20 9.53
C ARG A 480 40.12 3.66 9.46
N ALA A 481 41.10 3.13 8.72
CA ALA A 481 41.24 1.70 8.46
C ALA A 481 41.31 0.81 9.72
N PRO A 482 42.01 1.19 10.83
CA PRO A 482 42.01 0.39 12.06
C PRO A 482 40.63 0.18 12.65
N GLU A 483 39.78 1.21 12.63
CA GLU A 483 38.41 1.13 13.10
C GLU A 483 37.54 0.30 12.17
N ALA A 484 37.70 0.48 10.85
CA ALA A 484 36.98 -0.31 9.85
C ALA A 484 37.20 -1.82 10.04
N ILE A 485 38.44 -2.25 10.31
CA ILE A 485 38.75 -3.67 10.57
C ILE A 485 37.93 -4.24 11.74
N ALA A 486 37.73 -3.46 12.80
CA ALA A 486 36.93 -3.92 13.94
C ALA A 486 35.46 -4.14 13.55
N TYR A 487 34.88 -3.25 12.77
CA TYR A 487 33.49 -3.38 12.29
C TYR A 487 33.32 -4.49 11.26
N TYR A 488 34.26 -4.70 10.34
CA TYR A 488 34.23 -5.86 9.44
C TYR A 488 34.28 -7.20 10.19
N ARG A 489 35.12 -7.30 11.22
CA ARG A 489 35.18 -8.50 12.07
C ARG A 489 33.87 -8.72 12.81
N GLU A 490 33.21 -7.67 13.27
CA GLU A 490 31.90 -7.80 13.89
C GLU A 490 30.82 -8.21 12.88
N ALA A 491 30.84 -7.70 11.66
CA ALA A 491 29.97 -8.15 10.57
C ALA A 491 30.13 -9.66 10.32
N LEU A 492 31.38 -10.14 10.28
CA LEU A 492 31.71 -11.57 10.08
C LEU A 492 31.38 -12.44 11.30
N ARG A 493 31.47 -11.89 12.52
CA ARG A 493 31.03 -12.60 13.73
C ARG A 493 29.52 -12.84 13.68
N LEU A 494 28.73 -11.87 13.21
CA LEU A 494 27.27 -11.97 13.07
C LEU A 494 26.85 -12.83 11.88
N LYS A 495 27.60 -12.76 10.78
CA LYS A 495 27.33 -13.49 9.52
C LYS A 495 28.63 -14.06 8.94
N PRO A 496 29.05 -15.27 9.40
CA PRO A 496 30.34 -15.86 9.02
C PRO A 496 30.54 -16.09 7.52
N ASN A 497 29.45 -16.26 6.76
CA ASN A 497 29.50 -16.49 5.30
C ASN A 497 29.21 -15.20 4.51
N TYR A 498 29.66 -14.04 5.00
CA TYR A 498 29.43 -12.75 4.35
C TYR A 498 30.59 -12.45 3.38
N VAL A 499 30.43 -12.82 2.11
CA VAL A 499 31.47 -12.76 1.05
C VAL A 499 32.06 -11.36 0.92
N GLU A 500 31.23 -10.34 0.84
CA GLU A 500 31.63 -8.95 0.67
C GLU A 500 32.43 -8.45 1.89
N ALA A 501 32.03 -8.83 3.10
CA ALA A 501 32.72 -8.43 4.32
C ALA A 501 34.12 -9.07 4.42
N HIS A 502 34.27 -10.33 4.01
CA HIS A 502 35.58 -10.98 3.91
C HIS A 502 36.48 -10.24 2.90
N ASN A 503 35.98 -9.95 1.70
CA ASN A 503 36.73 -9.21 0.71
C ASN A 503 37.13 -7.81 1.20
N ASN A 504 36.18 -7.08 1.82
CA ASN A 504 36.42 -5.72 2.30
C ASN A 504 37.41 -5.69 3.48
N LEU A 505 37.32 -6.68 4.40
CA LEU A 505 38.31 -6.87 5.47
C LEU A 505 39.70 -7.14 4.88
N GLY A 506 39.79 -8.01 3.89
CA GLY A 506 41.02 -8.28 3.16
C GLY A 506 41.65 -7.00 2.57
N ALA A 507 40.84 -6.15 1.92
CA ALA A 507 41.27 -4.87 1.37
C ALA A 507 41.75 -3.89 2.45
N ALA A 508 41.07 -3.82 3.58
CA ALA A 508 41.49 -2.99 4.71
C ALA A 508 42.83 -3.49 5.33
N LEU A 509 42.99 -4.80 5.48
CA LEU A 509 44.24 -5.41 5.97
C LEU A 509 45.39 -5.19 5.00
N PHE A 510 45.14 -5.29 3.70
CA PHE A 510 46.10 -4.99 2.66
C PHE A 510 46.61 -3.54 2.74
N THR A 511 45.71 -2.59 2.90
CA THR A 511 46.03 -1.17 3.09
C THR A 511 46.89 -0.93 4.34
N MET A 512 46.74 -1.75 5.36
CA MET A 512 47.53 -1.72 6.59
C MET A 512 48.86 -2.51 6.48
N GLY A 513 49.22 -3.05 5.33
CA GLY A 513 50.42 -3.85 5.11
C GLY A 513 50.36 -5.29 5.65
N LYS A 514 49.22 -5.73 6.12
CA LYS A 514 48.99 -7.07 6.70
C LYS A 514 48.68 -8.12 5.64
N MET A 515 49.66 -8.35 4.73
CA MET A 515 49.48 -9.15 3.52
C MET A 515 49.00 -10.58 3.78
N SER A 516 49.51 -11.25 4.82
CA SER A 516 49.14 -12.63 5.16
C SER A 516 47.68 -12.72 5.63
N GLU A 517 47.25 -11.79 6.50
CA GLU A 517 45.86 -11.72 6.96
C GLU A 517 44.92 -11.39 5.78
N ALA A 518 45.31 -10.43 4.92
CA ALA A 518 44.54 -10.06 3.72
C ALA A 518 44.29 -11.25 2.79
N LYS A 519 45.34 -12.04 2.55
CA LYS A 519 45.28 -13.26 1.72
C LYS A 519 44.24 -14.25 2.30
N THR A 520 44.30 -14.48 3.61
CA THR A 520 43.36 -15.40 4.30
C THR A 520 41.91 -14.99 4.09
N GLU A 521 41.63 -13.68 4.17
CA GLU A 521 40.26 -13.16 4.03
C GLU A 521 39.76 -13.23 2.58
N TYR A 522 40.62 -12.94 1.57
CA TYR A 522 40.24 -13.11 0.15
C TYR A 522 39.98 -14.60 -0.17
N GLU A 523 40.82 -15.49 0.34
CA GLU A 523 40.62 -16.94 0.18
C GLU A 523 39.33 -17.42 0.88
N ALA A 524 38.95 -16.82 2.03
CA ALA A 524 37.69 -17.09 2.68
C ALA A 524 36.49 -16.64 1.81
N ALA A 525 36.53 -15.45 1.23
CA ALA A 525 35.52 -14.99 0.30
C ALA A 525 35.35 -15.94 -0.90
N LEU A 526 36.45 -16.40 -1.50
CA LEU A 526 36.45 -17.31 -2.64
C LEU A 526 36.03 -18.76 -2.27
N ARG A 527 36.22 -19.19 -1.02
CA ARG A 527 35.67 -20.48 -0.55
C ARG A 527 34.15 -20.45 -0.46
N ILE A 528 33.58 -19.29 -0.11
CA ILE A 528 32.13 -19.12 0.01
C ILE A 528 31.51 -18.94 -1.39
N ASN A 529 32.11 -18.06 -2.21
CA ASN A 529 31.70 -17.82 -3.59
C ASN A 529 32.93 -17.85 -4.52
N PRO A 530 33.19 -18.98 -5.20
CA PRO A 530 34.34 -19.12 -6.10
C PRO A 530 34.33 -18.13 -7.28
N ASP A 531 33.17 -17.62 -7.66
CA ASP A 531 33.00 -16.69 -8.80
C ASP A 531 33.04 -15.22 -8.41
N PHE A 532 33.37 -14.90 -7.15
CA PHE A 532 33.44 -13.52 -6.69
C PHE A 532 34.70 -12.82 -7.24
N GLU A 533 34.53 -12.10 -8.38
CA GLU A 533 35.61 -11.47 -9.15
C GLU A 533 36.49 -10.54 -8.31
N ALA A 534 35.86 -9.66 -7.48
CA ALA A 534 36.60 -8.70 -6.69
C ALA A 534 37.64 -9.35 -5.74
N ALA A 535 37.30 -10.47 -5.10
CA ALA A 535 38.25 -11.17 -4.24
C ALA A 535 39.34 -11.87 -5.07
N ARG A 536 39.05 -12.35 -6.28
CA ARG A 536 40.01 -12.98 -7.18
C ARG A 536 41.02 -11.94 -7.67
N GLU A 537 40.57 -10.77 -8.06
CA GLU A 537 41.41 -9.65 -8.45
C GLU A 537 42.30 -9.19 -7.31
N ASN A 538 41.71 -8.93 -6.13
CA ASN A 538 42.45 -8.50 -4.93
C ASN A 538 43.50 -9.53 -4.51
N LEU A 539 43.20 -10.84 -4.58
CA LEU A 539 44.15 -11.90 -4.27
C LEU A 539 45.32 -11.92 -5.29
N SER A 540 45.06 -11.58 -6.56
CA SER A 540 46.08 -11.51 -7.58
C SER A 540 47.13 -10.42 -7.35
N LEU A 541 46.69 -9.30 -6.70
CA LEU A 541 47.59 -8.18 -6.34
C LEU A 541 48.60 -8.55 -5.25
N LEU A 542 48.34 -9.61 -4.48
CA LEU A 542 49.25 -10.11 -3.45
C LEU A 542 50.36 -11.03 -3.99
N LYS A 543 50.28 -11.46 -5.25
CA LYS A 543 51.33 -12.25 -5.85
C LYS A 543 52.51 -11.33 -6.20
N PRO A 544 53.77 -11.74 -5.89
CA PRO A 544 54.90 -10.97 -6.34
C PRO A 544 54.84 -10.79 -7.86
N ARG A 545 55.01 -9.58 -8.36
CA ARG A 545 55.25 -9.36 -9.80
C ARG A 545 56.55 -10.09 -10.18
N GLN A 546 56.42 -11.18 -10.95
CA GLN A 546 57.57 -11.90 -11.53
C GLN A 546 58.31 -11.01 -12.51
#